data_6915a575c3521f7655951f3b29b61889
#
_entry.id   6915a575c3521f7655951f3b29b61889
#
_cell.length_a   1.000
_cell.length_b   1.000
_cell.length_c   1.000
_cell.angle_alpha   90.00
_cell.angle_beta   90.00
_cell.angle_gamma   90.00
#
_symmetry.space_group_name_H-M   'P 1'
#
loop_
_entity.id
_entity.type
_entity.pdbx_description
1 polymer ?
#
loop_
_entity_poly.entity_id
_entity_poly.type
_entity_poly.pdbx_seq_one_letter_code
_entity_poly.pdbx_strand_id
1 'polypeptide(L)'
;MAFILERAQAPQPASPATATLPVPTVQRLRRLNLAAAVFHLASAVLFLAIATDFDLPITASFPTEDPALTEQLFPAEVLTEVTIGYGVAAFSLLSALFHFLVATVANRPYNRAIAATQNPFRWIEYSLSSTLMIVLIVMLLGDYDIGALIGVAAANVAMILFGWLMERHNTPGADDVDWYPFVFGCIAGIAPWIVGTIYFAGALGNADEAVPTWVWALFISVFVMFNGFAVNQFLQYRRVGPWRSYVFGEGAYIALSFVAKTLLIWQVYFGTVR
;
A
#
# COMPACT_ATOMS: atom_id res chain seq x y z
N MET A 1 -37.23 -14.13 -36.33
CA MET A 1 -37.55 -12.87 -35.68
C MET A 1 -36.27 -12.41 -34.96
N ALA A 2 -35.44 -11.70 -35.73
CA ALA A 2 -34.09 -11.31 -35.29
C ALA A 2 -34.18 -9.88 -34.73
N PHE A 3 -33.99 -9.72 -33.40
CA PHE A 3 -33.77 -8.43 -32.77
C PHE A 3 -32.28 -8.11 -32.90
N ILE A 4 -31.95 -7.29 -33.87
CA ILE A 4 -30.64 -6.61 -33.94
C ILE A 4 -30.67 -5.55 -32.88
N LEU A 5 -29.98 -5.82 -31.77
CA LEU A 5 -29.62 -4.78 -30.79
C LEU A 5 -28.54 -3.89 -31.44
N GLU A 6 -29.02 -2.78 -31.98
CA GLU A 6 -28.17 -1.65 -32.36
C GLU A 6 -27.47 -1.13 -31.07
N ARG A 7 -26.23 -1.55 -30.88
CA ARG A 7 -25.39 -0.92 -29.85
C ARG A 7 -25.20 0.54 -30.28
N ALA A 8 -25.86 1.44 -29.59
CA ALA A 8 -25.51 2.84 -29.62
C ALA A 8 -24.01 2.91 -29.28
N GLN A 9 -23.19 3.32 -30.25
CA GLN A 9 -21.78 3.61 -30.03
C GLN A 9 -21.75 4.73 -28.98
N ALA A 10 -21.29 4.38 -27.77
CA ALA A 10 -20.95 5.39 -26.79
C ALA A 10 -19.97 6.38 -27.47
N PRO A 11 -20.11 7.69 -27.24
CA PRO A 11 -19.21 8.67 -27.83
C PRO A 11 -17.78 8.24 -27.47
N GLN A 12 -16.99 7.98 -28.52
CA GLN A 12 -15.55 7.72 -28.33
C GLN A 12 -14.99 8.89 -27.55
N PRO A 13 -14.30 8.65 -26.39
CA PRO A 13 -13.61 9.74 -25.72
C PRO A 13 -12.67 10.36 -26.76
N ALA A 14 -12.77 11.66 -26.90
CA ALA A 14 -11.91 12.43 -27.79
C ALA A 14 -10.49 11.92 -27.61
N SER A 15 -9.85 11.51 -28.71
CA SER A 15 -8.43 11.08 -28.74
C SER A 15 -7.67 12.04 -27.82
N PRO A 16 -6.88 11.55 -26.85
CA PRO A 16 -6.17 12.42 -25.93
C PRO A 16 -5.21 13.26 -26.77
N ALA A 17 -5.70 14.38 -27.28
CA ALA A 17 -4.89 15.38 -27.91
C ALA A 17 -3.82 15.72 -26.89
N THR A 18 -2.60 15.35 -27.17
CA THR A 18 -1.31 15.62 -26.54
C THR A 18 -1.35 16.61 -25.38
N ALA A 19 -2.11 16.27 -24.31
CA ALA A 19 -2.12 17.06 -23.09
C ALA A 19 -0.70 16.97 -22.51
N THR A 20 -0.02 18.10 -22.48
CA THR A 20 1.32 18.22 -21.91
C THR A 20 1.23 19.02 -20.63
N LEU A 21 1.91 18.56 -19.60
CA LEU A 21 2.02 19.34 -18.37
C LEU A 21 2.87 20.60 -18.61
N PRO A 22 2.54 21.72 -17.94
CA PRO A 22 3.41 22.90 -17.94
C PRO A 22 4.82 22.55 -17.45
N VAL A 23 5.85 23.13 -18.08
CA VAL A 23 7.26 22.89 -17.73
C VAL A 23 7.56 23.06 -16.24
N PRO A 24 7.06 24.10 -15.54
CA PRO A 24 7.27 24.25 -14.09
C PRO A 24 6.69 23.07 -13.28
N THR A 25 5.55 22.53 -13.70
CA THR A 25 4.91 21.37 -13.06
C THR A 25 5.76 20.11 -13.23
N VAL A 26 6.26 19.85 -14.44
CA VAL A 26 7.17 18.72 -14.73
C VAL A 26 8.43 18.81 -13.87
N GLN A 27 9.03 20.00 -13.78
CA GLN A 27 10.24 20.22 -12.98
C GLN A 27 9.97 20.02 -11.48
N ARG A 28 8.83 20.50 -10.98
CA ARG A 28 8.42 20.32 -9.59
C ARG A 28 8.23 18.85 -9.25
N LEU A 29 7.47 18.10 -10.06
CA LEU A 29 7.24 16.67 -9.86
C LEU A 29 8.56 15.88 -9.92
N ARG A 30 9.44 16.22 -10.88
CA ARG A 30 10.76 15.60 -10.99
C ARG A 30 11.60 15.83 -9.73
N ARG A 31 11.65 17.06 -9.21
CA ARG A 31 12.39 17.39 -7.98
C ARG A 31 11.82 16.66 -6.76
N LEU A 32 10.50 16.57 -6.63
CA LEU A 32 9.86 15.84 -5.55
C LEU A 32 10.19 14.34 -5.61
N ASN A 33 10.12 13.73 -6.78
CA ASN A 33 10.45 12.33 -6.95
C ASN A 33 11.95 12.06 -6.70
N LEU A 34 12.87 12.94 -7.16
CA LEU A 34 14.31 12.80 -6.84
C LEU A 34 14.57 12.92 -5.34
N ALA A 35 13.95 13.89 -4.67
CA ALA A 35 14.08 14.05 -3.22
C ALA A 35 13.55 12.82 -2.48
N ALA A 36 12.40 12.29 -2.89
CA ALA A 36 11.83 11.06 -2.34
C ALA A 36 12.75 9.85 -2.59
N ALA A 37 13.31 9.70 -3.80
CA ALA A 37 14.25 8.63 -4.13
C ALA A 37 15.49 8.65 -3.22
N VAL A 38 16.11 9.82 -3.09
CA VAL A 38 17.31 9.99 -2.23
C VAL A 38 16.98 9.70 -0.77
N PHE A 39 15.84 10.20 -0.29
CA PHE A 39 15.45 9.99 1.09
C PHE A 39 15.14 8.52 1.40
N HIS A 40 14.37 7.84 0.55
CA HIS A 40 14.07 6.42 0.75
C HIS A 40 15.32 5.55 0.64
N LEU A 41 16.25 5.87 -0.28
CA LEU A 41 17.53 5.19 -0.36
C LEU A 41 18.37 5.40 0.92
N ALA A 42 18.49 6.64 1.35
CA ALA A 42 19.22 6.97 2.59
C ALA A 42 18.59 6.29 3.81
N SER A 43 17.25 6.26 3.89
CA SER A 43 16.52 5.57 4.96
C SER A 43 16.80 4.07 4.95
N ALA A 44 16.77 3.43 3.77
CA ALA A 44 17.07 2.00 3.65
C ALA A 44 18.51 1.66 4.06
N VAL A 45 19.47 2.44 3.57
CA VAL A 45 20.89 2.24 3.91
C VAL A 45 21.13 2.48 5.41
N LEU A 46 20.57 3.57 5.95
CA LEU A 46 20.69 3.86 7.38
C LEU A 46 20.07 2.74 8.21
N PHE A 47 18.87 2.29 7.85
CA PHE A 47 18.19 1.24 8.60
C PHE A 47 18.96 -0.08 8.57
N LEU A 48 19.51 -0.49 7.41
CA LEU A 48 20.38 -1.67 7.32
C LEU A 48 21.64 -1.55 8.17
N ALA A 49 22.16 -0.33 8.37
CA ALA A 49 23.35 -0.10 9.17
C ALA A 49 23.10 -0.13 10.69
N ILE A 50 21.85 0.14 11.12
CA ILE A 50 21.47 0.24 12.54
C ILE A 50 20.47 -0.80 12.99
N ALA A 51 19.91 -1.59 12.06
CA ALA A 51 18.93 -2.63 12.36
C ALA A 51 19.58 -3.73 13.23
N THR A 52 18.80 -4.23 14.16
CA THR A 52 19.12 -5.41 14.96
C THR A 52 18.66 -6.68 14.26
N ASP A 53 19.24 -7.82 14.64
CA ASP A 53 18.79 -9.14 14.23
C ASP A 53 17.47 -9.47 14.97
N PHE A 54 16.38 -8.83 14.52
CA PHE A 54 15.04 -9.08 15.03
C PHE A 54 14.28 -9.91 14.01
N ASP A 55 14.18 -11.21 14.31
CA ASP A 55 13.56 -12.18 13.45
C ASP A 55 12.16 -12.54 13.95
N LEU A 56 11.22 -12.70 13.02
CA LEU A 56 9.89 -13.23 13.29
C LEU A 56 9.66 -14.51 12.47
N PRO A 57 9.05 -15.53 13.07
CA PRO A 57 8.80 -16.78 12.38
C PRO A 57 7.67 -16.63 11.35
N ILE A 58 7.73 -17.43 10.29
CA ILE A 58 6.58 -17.76 9.45
C ILE A 58 6.22 -19.20 9.77
N THR A 59 4.97 -19.42 10.14
CA THR A 59 4.49 -20.69 10.64
C THR A 59 3.37 -21.29 9.80
N ALA A 60 3.16 -22.60 9.92
CA ALA A 60 1.97 -23.27 9.45
C ALA A 60 1.62 -24.42 10.42
N SER A 61 0.35 -24.78 10.49
CA SER A 61 -0.11 -25.95 11.24
C SER A 61 -0.56 -27.01 10.25
N PHE A 62 0.02 -28.24 10.37
CA PHE A 62 -0.31 -29.36 9.50
C PHE A 62 -0.99 -30.48 10.31
N PRO A 63 -2.12 -31.05 9.83
CA PRO A 63 -2.70 -32.22 10.46
C PRO A 63 -1.76 -33.42 10.31
N THR A 64 -1.36 -33.98 11.44
CA THR A 64 -0.53 -35.21 11.53
C THR A 64 -1.38 -36.46 11.70
N GLU A 65 -2.63 -36.30 12.11
CA GLU A 65 -3.63 -37.35 12.32
C GLU A 65 -4.95 -36.95 11.68
N ASP A 66 -5.92 -37.88 11.63
CA ASP A 66 -7.26 -37.56 11.13
C ASP A 66 -7.92 -36.50 12.02
N PRO A 67 -8.23 -35.31 11.51
CA PRO A 67 -8.85 -34.21 12.31
C PRO A 67 -10.23 -34.58 12.88
N ALA A 68 -10.91 -35.59 12.30
CA ALA A 68 -12.20 -36.07 12.78
C ALA A 68 -12.06 -37.00 14.02
N LEU A 69 -10.85 -37.53 14.26
CA LEU A 69 -10.58 -38.47 15.34
C LEU A 69 -9.74 -37.88 16.47
N THR A 70 -9.25 -36.68 16.33
CA THR A 70 -8.43 -36.01 17.36
C THR A 70 -9.05 -34.74 17.85
N GLU A 71 -9.08 -34.53 19.15
CA GLU A 71 -9.46 -33.25 19.78
C GLU A 71 -8.28 -32.29 19.94
N GLN A 72 -7.06 -32.76 19.58
CA GLN A 72 -5.85 -31.94 19.73
C GLN A 72 -5.70 -30.96 18.58
N LEU A 73 -5.38 -29.69 18.95
CA LEU A 73 -4.93 -28.71 17.99
C LEU A 73 -3.52 -29.06 17.51
N PHE A 74 -3.30 -28.97 16.20
CA PHE A 74 -1.98 -29.21 15.64
C PHE A 74 -1.06 -28.03 15.97
N PRO A 75 0.15 -28.28 16.52
CA PRO A 75 1.08 -27.21 16.82
C PRO A 75 1.53 -26.50 15.54
N ALA A 76 1.80 -25.22 15.63
CA ALA A 76 2.40 -24.47 14.55
C ALA A 76 3.87 -24.85 14.40
N GLU A 77 4.26 -25.19 13.18
CA GLU A 77 5.66 -25.45 12.80
C GLU A 77 6.27 -24.20 12.17
N VAL A 78 7.52 -23.88 12.52
CA VAL A 78 8.27 -22.80 11.91
C VAL A 78 8.79 -23.26 10.54
N LEU A 79 8.30 -22.60 9.48
CA LEU A 79 8.75 -22.87 8.11
C LEU A 79 10.04 -22.12 7.78
N THR A 80 10.12 -20.87 8.22
CA THR A 80 11.28 -19.99 8.03
C THR A 80 11.19 -18.81 8.98
N GLU A 81 12.25 -18.02 9.04
CA GLU A 81 12.30 -16.78 9.80
C GLU A 81 12.55 -15.60 8.84
N VAL A 82 12.01 -14.43 9.19
CA VAL A 82 12.18 -13.19 8.43
C VAL A 82 12.77 -12.13 9.33
N THR A 83 13.95 -11.66 8.97
CA THR A 83 14.56 -10.50 9.62
C THR A 83 13.78 -9.25 9.24
N ILE A 84 13.08 -8.68 10.19
CA ILE A 84 12.18 -7.53 9.96
C ILE A 84 12.95 -6.33 9.37
N GLY A 85 14.19 -6.15 9.78
CA GLY A 85 15.07 -5.11 9.25
C GLY A 85 15.25 -5.18 7.72
N TYR A 86 15.40 -6.37 7.17
CA TYR A 86 15.51 -6.54 5.70
C TYR A 86 14.19 -6.24 4.99
N GLY A 87 13.06 -6.63 5.57
CA GLY A 87 11.74 -6.30 5.04
C GLY A 87 11.49 -4.78 4.99
N VAL A 88 11.87 -4.08 6.06
CA VAL A 88 11.79 -2.61 6.15
C VAL A 88 12.69 -1.93 5.11
N ALA A 89 13.92 -2.38 4.96
CA ALA A 89 14.83 -1.87 3.93
C ALA A 89 14.28 -2.15 2.51
N ALA A 90 13.71 -3.32 2.27
CA ALA A 90 13.20 -3.72 0.97
C ALA A 90 12.05 -2.81 0.49
N PHE A 91 11.03 -2.49 1.32
CA PHE A 91 9.98 -1.57 0.87
C PHE A 91 10.49 -0.15 0.64
N SER A 92 11.51 0.29 1.38
CA SER A 92 12.15 1.59 1.15
C SER A 92 12.95 1.61 -0.14
N LEU A 93 13.69 0.55 -0.44
CA LEU A 93 14.43 0.40 -1.70
C LEU A 93 13.49 0.33 -2.91
N LEU A 94 12.36 -0.38 -2.79
CA LEU A 94 11.32 -0.38 -3.83
C LEU A 94 10.84 1.05 -4.13
N SER A 95 10.54 1.82 -3.09
CA SER A 95 10.10 3.21 -3.27
C SER A 95 11.19 4.09 -3.86
N ALA A 96 12.44 3.97 -3.38
CA ALA A 96 13.58 4.67 -3.94
C ALA A 96 13.73 4.38 -5.44
N LEU A 97 13.64 3.11 -5.83
CA LEU A 97 13.73 2.68 -7.23
C LEU A 97 12.64 3.30 -8.09
N PHE A 98 11.36 3.20 -7.69
CA PHE A 98 10.26 3.74 -8.49
C PHE A 98 10.30 5.27 -8.59
N HIS A 99 10.59 5.97 -7.51
CA HIS A 99 10.78 7.42 -7.53
C HIS A 99 11.95 7.84 -8.44
N PHE A 100 13.06 7.10 -8.40
CA PHE A 100 14.19 7.32 -9.30
C PHE A 100 13.81 7.06 -10.76
N LEU A 101 13.12 5.96 -11.06
CA LEU A 101 12.68 5.61 -12.41
C LEU A 101 11.78 6.70 -13.00
N VAL A 102 10.75 7.16 -12.29
CA VAL A 102 9.83 8.19 -12.79
C VAL A 102 10.48 9.57 -12.88
N ALA A 103 11.54 9.83 -12.13
CA ALA A 103 12.31 11.07 -12.21
C ALA A 103 13.36 11.08 -13.34
N THR A 104 13.74 9.90 -13.86
CA THR A 104 14.82 9.73 -14.83
C THR A 104 14.35 9.02 -16.11
N VAL A 105 14.56 7.72 -16.21
CA VAL A 105 14.32 6.94 -17.45
C VAL A 105 12.85 6.87 -17.85
N ALA A 106 11.94 6.82 -16.90
CA ALA A 106 10.50 6.80 -17.11
C ALA A 106 9.83 8.19 -17.03
N ASN A 107 10.62 9.27 -17.01
CA ASN A 107 10.07 10.62 -16.79
C ASN A 107 9.07 11.04 -17.89
N ARG A 108 9.36 10.72 -19.16
CA ARG A 108 8.45 11.05 -20.28
C ARG A 108 7.12 10.29 -20.19
N PRO A 109 7.08 8.95 -20.08
CA PRO A 109 5.82 8.22 -19.92
C PRO A 109 5.09 8.58 -18.64
N TYR A 110 5.79 8.83 -17.51
CA TYR A 110 5.19 9.32 -16.27
C TYR A 110 4.45 10.64 -16.49
N ASN A 111 5.11 11.65 -17.08
CA ASN A 111 4.48 12.96 -17.31
C ASN A 111 3.29 12.89 -18.27
N ARG A 112 3.33 11.99 -19.27
CA ARG A 112 2.18 11.74 -20.16
C ARG A 112 1.01 11.13 -19.39
N ALA A 113 1.28 10.17 -18.52
CA ALA A 113 0.26 9.55 -17.69
C ALA A 113 -0.38 10.57 -16.75
N ILE A 114 0.42 11.39 -16.06
CA ILE A 114 -0.08 12.46 -15.17
C ILE A 114 -0.92 13.49 -15.96
N ALA A 115 -0.51 13.86 -17.18
CA ALA A 115 -1.28 14.74 -18.04
C ALA A 115 -2.65 14.14 -18.44
N ALA A 116 -2.71 12.81 -18.53
CA ALA A 116 -3.94 12.05 -18.76
C ALA A 116 -4.70 11.69 -17.46
N THR A 117 -4.35 12.31 -16.33
CA THR A 117 -4.93 12.04 -15.00
C THR A 117 -4.80 10.59 -14.55
N GLN A 118 -3.68 9.95 -14.86
CA GLN A 118 -3.38 8.56 -14.49
C GLN A 118 -1.95 8.43 -13.97
N ASN A 119 -1.72 7.47 -13.06
CA ASN A 119 -0.36 7.12 -12.62
C ASN A 119 -0.18 5.61 -12.40
N PRO A 120 0.01 4.82 -13.46
CA PRO A 120 0.25 3.38 -13.34
C PRO A 120 1.50 3.05 -12.51
N PHE A 121 2.53 3.90 -12.54
CA PHE A 121 3.77 3.68 -11.78
C PHE A 121 3.52 3.65 -10.27
N ARG A 122 2.68 4.56 -9.76
CA ARG A 122 2.26 4.59 -8.36
C ARG A 122 1.55 3.30 -7.96
N TRP A 123 0.60 2.84 -8.76
CA TRP A 123 -0.18 1.65 -8.44
C TRP A 123 0.66 0.38 -8.44
N ILE A 124 1.62 0.27 -9.37
CA ILE A 124 2.56 -0.85 -9.40
C ILE A 124 3.49 -0.78 -8.17
N GLU A 125 4.06 0.37 -7.88
CA GLU A 125 4.92 0.56 -6.70
C GLU A 125 4.17 0.22 -5.42
N TYR A 126 2.94 0.73 -5.23
CA TYR A 126 2.15 0.47 -4.03
C TYR A 126 1.73 -0.99 -3.90
N SER A 127 1.39 -1.67 -4.99
CA SER A 127 1.05 -3.09 -4.93
C SER A 127 2.20 -3.97 -4.42
N LEU A 128 3.43 -3.52 -4.55
CA LEU A 128 4.62 -4.19 -4.02
C LEU A 128 4.98 -3.67 -2.62
N SER A 129 5.24 -2.36 -2.51
CA SER A 129 5.79 -1.78 -1.28
C SER A 129 4.78 -1.76 -0.13
N SER A 130 3.51 -1.39 -0.36
CA SER A 130 2.50 -1.37 0.70
C SER A 130 2.09 -2.78 1.11
N THR A 131 2.16 -3.75 0.19
CA THR A 131 1.89 -5.15 0.52
C THR A 131 2.98 -5.70 1.42
N LEU A 132 4.24 -5.43 1.14
CA LEU A 132 5.31 -5.79 2.05
C LEU A 132 5.13 -5.10 3.42
N MET A 133 4.79 -3.80 3.42
CA MET A 133 4.53 -3.07 4.67
C MET A 133 3.42 -3.72 5.50
N ILE A 134 2.26 -4.03 4.92
CA ILE A 134 1.12 -4.55 5.69
C ILE A 134 1.40 -5.97 6.21
N VAL A 135 2.13 -6.79 5.45
CA VAL A 135 2.58 -8.12 5.93
C VAL A 135 3.48 -7.96 7.15
N LEU A 136 4.49 -7.10 7.10
CA LEU A 136 5.36 -6.83 8.25
C LEU A 136 4.57 -6.27 9.46
N ILE A 137 3.57 -5.41 9.21
CA ILE A 137 2.73 -4.86 10.27
C ILE A 137 1.94 -5.96 10.97
N VAL A 138 1.27 -6.86 10.24
CA VAL A 138 0.49 -7.94 10.87
C VAL A 138 1.40 -8.95 11.58
N MET A 139 2.60 -9.21 11.07
CA MET A 139 3.61 -9.99 11.79
C MET A 139 4.03 -9.32 13.11
N LEU A 140 4.25 -8.01 13.12
CA LEU A 140 4.54 -7.26 14.35
C LEU A 140 3.38 -7.22 15.34
N LEU A 141 2.16 -7.47 14.87
CA LEU A 141 0.96 -7.61 15.70
C LEU A 141 0.74 -9.05 16.19
N GLY A 142 1.55 -10.01 15.73
CA GLY A 142 1.56 -11.39 16.21
C GLY A 142 0.98 -12.43 15.23
N ASP A 143 0.66 -12.07 14.00
CA ASP A 143 0.22 -13.01 12.97
C ASP A 143 1.42 -13.58 12.22
N TYR A 144 1.66 -14.86 12.38
CA TYR A 144 2.78 -15.57 11.74
C TYR A 144 2.33 -16.68 10.79
N ASP A 145 1.02 -16.95 10.70
CA ASP A 145 0.50 -18.01 9.83
C ASP A 145 0.64 -17.67 8.35
N ILE A 146 1.33 -18.53 7.59
CA ILE A 146 1.61 -18.31 6.16
C ILE A 146 0.33 -18.14 5.34
N GLY A 147 -0.75 -18.83 5.67
CA GLY A 147 -2.03 -18.74 4.96
C GLY A 147 -2.68 -17.38 5.20
N ALA A 148 -2.67 -16.89 6.44
CA ALA A 148 -3.16 -15.56 6.79
C ALA A 148 -2.30 -14.46 6.12
N LEU A 149 -0.97 -14.57 6.17
CA LEU A 149 -0.05 -13.62 5.53
C LEU A 149 -0.26 -13.54 4.00
N ILE A 150 -0.46 -14.69 3.33
CA ILE A 150 -0.81 -14.72 1.89
C ILE A 150 -2.16 -14.05 1.65
N GLY A 151 -3.17 -14.32 2.48
CA GLY A 151 -4.50 -13.70 2.40
C GLY A 151 -4.44 -12.18 2.56
N VAL A 152 -3.70 -11.69 3.55
CA VAL A 152 -3.44 -10.27 3.79
C VAL A 152 -2.74 -9.61 2.59
N ALA A 153 -1.69 -10.25 2.08
CA ALA A 153 -0.97 -9.76 0.90
C ALA A 153 -1.89 -9.67 -0.32
N ALA A 154 -2.65 -10.73 -0.61
CA ALA A 154 -3.57 -10.76 -1.74
C ALA A 154 -4.69 -9.70 -1.62
N ALA A 155 -5.26 -9.52 -0.45
CA ALA A 155 -6.28 -8.50 -0.19
C ALA A 155 -5.73 -7.08 -0.38
N ASN A 156 -4.51 -6.81 0.09
CA ASN A 156 -3.86 -5.50 -0.11
C ASN A 156 -3.55 -5.24 -1.59
N VAL A 157 -3.00 -6.22 -2.31
CA VAL A 157 -2.78 -6.09 -3.76
C VAL A 157 -4.10 -5.82 -4.48
N ALA A 158 -5.16 -6.57 -4.17
CA ALA A 158 -6.48 -6.36 -4.77
C ALA A 158 -7.00 -4.93 -4.49
N MET A 159 -6.89 -4.44 -3.25
CA MET A 159 -7.25 -3.06 -2.90
C MET A 159 -6.51 -2.03 -3.77
N ILE A 160 -5.20 -2.18 -3.94
CA ILE A 160 -4.39 -1.27 -4.75
C ILE A 160 -4.80 -1.34 -6.23
N LEU A 161 -5.04 -2.54 -6.76
CA LEU A 161 -5.48 -2.72 -8.14
C LEU A 161 -6.89 -2.16 -8.38
N PHE A 162 -7.79 -2.23 -7.41
CA PHE A 162 -9.08 -1.53 -7.47
C PHE A 162 -8.92 0.00 -7.49
N GLY A 163 -7.95 0.54 -6.74
CA GLY A 163 -7.57 1.95 -6.83
C GLY A 163 -7.09 2.33 -8.23
N TRP A 164 -6.29 1.47 -8.87
CA TRP A 164 -5.88 1.66 -10.26
C TRP A 164 -7.05 1.54 -11.23
N LEU A 165 -7.94 0.58 -11.01
CA LEU A 165 -9.14 0.41 -11.82
C LEU A 165 -10.04 1.65 -11.74
N MET A 166 -10.22 2.23 -10.53
CA MET A 166 -10.90 3.50 -10.33
C MET A 166 -10.31 4.60 -11.21
N GLU A 167 -8.97 4.70 -11.26
CA GLU A 167 -8.27 5.70 -12.07
C GLU A 167 -8.37 5.44 -13.58
N ARG A 168 -8.46 4.18 -14.01
CA ARG A 168 -8.57 3.82 -15.43
C ARG A 168 -9.96 4.04 -16.01
N HIS A 169 -11.00 3.85 -15.21
CA HIS A 169 -12.39 3.90 -15.67
C HIS A 169 -13.01 5.27 -15.49
N ASN A 170 -12.42 6.12 -14.66
CA ASN A 170 -13.01 7.41 -14.31
C ASN A 170 -12.09 8.58 -14.66
N THR A 171 -12.72 9.68 -15.02
CA THR A 171 -12.04 10.99 -15.07
C THR A 171 -12.39 11.77 -13.80
N PRO A 172 -11.41 12.32 -13.06
CA PRO A 172 -11.69 13.08 -11.86
C PRO A 172 -12.66 14.25 -12.13
N GLY A 173 -13.79 14.25 -11.43
CA GLY A 173 -14.82 15.26 -11.53
C GLY A 173 -15.77 15.13 -12.72
N ALA A 174 -15.84 13.99 -13.37
CA ALA A 174 -16.95 13.63 -14.24
C ALA A 174 -18.26 13.51 -13.43
N ASP A 175 -19.39 13.77 -14.06
CA ASP A 175 -20.71 13.70 -13.39
C ASP A 175 -21.13 12.24 -13.13
N ASP A 176 -20.61 11.30 -13.92
CA ASP A 176 -20.93 9.88 -13.95
C ASP A 176 -19.80 9.00 -13.41
N VAL A 177 -19.12 9.40 -12.33
CA VAL A 177 -18.05 8.62 -11.70
C VAL A 177 -18.61 7.26 -11.25
N ASP A 178 -18.02 6.17 -11.77
CA ASP A 178 -18.27 4.82 -11.28
C ASP A 178 -17.47 4.59 -9.97
N TRP A 179 -18.21 4.48 -8.87
CA TRP A 179 -17.66 4.28 -7.53
C TRP A 179 -17.45 2.80 -7.15
N TYR A 180 -17.90 1.85 -7.98
CA TYR A 180 -17.75 0.42 -7.65
C TYR A 180 -16.29 0.02 -7.42
N PRO A 181 -15.30 0.42 -8.23
CA PRO A 181 -13.91 0.06 -7.96
C PRO A 181 -13.42 0.59 -6.60
N PHE A 182 -13.80 1.82 -6.24
CA PHE A 182 -13.44 2.39 -4.94
C PHE A 182 -14.06 1.60 -3.78
N VAL A 183 -15.33 1.27 -3.86
CA VAL A 183 -16.04 0.49 -2.83
C VAL A 183 -15.43 -0.91 -2.69
N PHE A 184 -15.17 -1.61 -3.81
CA PHE A 184 -14.53 -2.93 -3.79
C PHE A 184 -13.11 -2.86 -3.24
N GLY A 185 -12.38 -1.79 -3.55
CA GLY A 185 -11.08 -1.51 -2.93
C GLY A 185 -11.18 -1.35 -1.40
N CYS A 186 -12.19 -0.62 -0.91
CA CYS A 186 -12.41 -0.48 0.54
C CYS A 186 -12.76 -1.83 1.19
N ILE A 187 -13.58 -2.67 0.54
CA ILE A 187 -13.92 -4.02 1.05
C ILE A 187 -12.67 -4.89 1.14
N ALA A 188 -11.84 -4.93 0.08
CA ALA A 188 -10.60 -5.67 0.10
C ALA A 188 -9.62 -5.13 1.16
N GLY A 189 -9.52 -3.80 1.25
CA GLY A 189 -8.58 -3.12 2.14
C GLY A 189 -8.89 -3.25 3.63
N ILE A 190 -10.13 -3.58 4.02
CA ILE A 190 -10.48 -3.77 5.43
C ILE A 190 -9.99 -5.12 5.97
N ALA A 191 -9.81 -6.13 5.12
CA ALA A 191 -9.44 -7.48 5.54
C ALA A 191 -8.10 -7.53 6.31
N PRO A 192 -6.99 -6.93 5.86
CA PRO A 192 -5.75 -6.86 6.63
C PRO A 192 -5.91 -6.21 8.02
N TRP A 193 -6.78 -5.21 8.14
CA TRP A 193 -7.03 -4.53 9.39
C TRP A 193 -7.88 -5.37 10.35
N ILE A 194 -8.82 -6.17 9.84
CA ILE A 194 -9.55 -7.14 10.66
C ILE A 194 -8.57 -8.18 11.23
N VAL A 195 -7.70 -8.76 10.40
CA VAL A 195 -6.67 -9.70 10.85
C VAL A 195 -5.78 -9.06 11.90
N GLY A 196 -5.16 -7.92 11.60
CA GLY A 196 -4.30 -7.21 12.55
C GLY A 196 -5.01 -6.85 13.87
N THR A 197 -6.31 -6.48 13.82
CA THR A 197 -7.09 -6.18 15.02
C THR A 197 -7.33 -7.42 15.87
N ILE A 198 -7.60 -8.57 15.26
CA ILE A 198 -7.81 -9.83 15.97
C ILE A 198 -6.54 -10.21 16.75
N TYR A 199 -5.37 -10.19 16.08
CA TYR A 199 -4.11 -10.53 16.73
C TYR A 199 -3.71 -9.51 17.79
N PHE A 200 -3.90 -8.22 17.52
CA PHE A 200 -3.64 -7.16 18.50
C PHE A 200 -4.55 -7.27 19.74
N ALA A 201 -5.84 -7.52 19.53
CA ALA A 201 -6.79 -7.74 20.64
C ALA A 201 -6.47 -9.03 21.42
N GLY A 202 -6.05 -10.09 20.72
CA GLY A 202 -5.56 -11.31 21.36
C GLY A 202 -4.33 -11.06 22.22
N ALA A 203 -3.36 -10.30 21.73
CA ALA A 203 -2.19 -9.91 22.51
C ALA A 203 -2.56 -9.11 23.76
N LEU A 204 -3.53 -8.19 23.67
CA LEU A 204 -4.03 -7.43 24.83
C LEU A 204 -4.70 -8.30 25.88
N GLY A 205 -5.41 -9.36 25.45
CA GLY A 205 -6.17 -10.25 26.36
C GLY A 205 -5.34 -11.36 27.01
N ASN A 206 -4.20 -11.73 26.41
CA ASN A 206 -3.42 -12.90 26.80
C ASN A 206 -1.98 -12.59 27.23
N ALA A 207 -1.53 -11.33 27.12
CA ALA A 207 -0.19 -10.96 27.54
C ALA A 207 -0.11 -10.88 29.09
N ASP A 208 0.91 -11.51 29.67
CA ASP A 208 1.21 -11.39 31.11
C ASP A 208 1.68 -9.97 31.48
N GLU A 209 2.25 -9.25 30.53
CA GLU A 209 2.67 -7.87 30.67
C GLU A 209 1.87 -6.95 29.74
N ALA A 210 1.79 -5.66 30.07
CA ALA A 210 1.13 -4.68 29.23
C ALA A 210 1.79 -4.58 27.87
N VAL A 211 0.98 -4.61 26.79
CA VAL A 211 1.47 -4.41 25.41
C VAL A 211 2.21 -3.07 25.33
N PRO A 212 3.44 -3.06 24.81
CA PRO A 212 4.27 -1.86 24.77
C PRO A 212 3.58 -0.69 24.03
N THR A 213 3.76 0.52 24.52
CA THR A 213 3.12 1.73 23.97
C THR A 213 3.46 1.95 22.48
N TRP A 214 4.65 1.52 22.03
CA TRP A 214 5.03 1.66 20.63
C TRP A 214 4.17 0.81 19.68
N VAL A 215 3.66 -0.34 20.12
CA VAL A 215 2.75 -1.20 19.32
C VAL A 215 1.40 -0.50 19.11
N TRP A 216 0.89 0.19 20.14
CA TRP A 216 -0.30 1.05 20.03
C TRP A 216 -0.06 2.19 19.04
N ALA A 217 1.09 2.87 19.16
CA ALA A 217 1.45 3.96 18.27
C ALA A 217 1.57 3.49 16.83
N LEU A 218 2.18 2.31 16.62
CA LEU A 218 2.30 1.67 15.30
C LEU A 218 0.90 1.39 14.74
N PHE A 219 0.05 0.65 15.45
CA PHE A 219 -1.27 0.25 14.97
C PHE A 219 -2.11 1.46 14.57
N ILE A 220 -2.23 2.46 15.46
CA ILE A 220 -3.07 3.64 15.20
C ILE A 220 -2.51 4.49 14.07
N SER A 221 -1.21 4.82 14.11
CA SER A 221 -0.62 5.72 13.13
C SER A 221 -0.62 5.14 11.72
N VAL A 222 -0.31 3.84 11.59
CA VAL A 222 -0.28 3.18 10.28
C VAL A 222 -1.70 3.01 9.75
N PHE A 223 -2.68 2.68 10.60
CA PHE A 223 -4.09 2.65 10.22
C PHE A 223 -4.54 4.00 9.64
N VAL A 224 -4.25 5.11 10.33
CA VAL A 224 -4.59 6.45 9.85
C VAL A 224 -3.89 6.78 8.52
N MET A 225 -2.59 6.46 8.41
CA MET A 225 -1.83 6.74 7.20
C MET A 225 -2.33 5.94 5.99
N PHE A 226 -2.60 4.65 6.14
CA PHE A 226 -3.13 3.82 5.04
C PHE A 226 -4.51 4.31 4.58
N ASN A 227 -5.41 4.64 5.50
CA ASN A 227 -6.71 5.21 5.15
C ASN A 227 -6.59 6.59 4.48
N GLY A 228 -5.54 7.35 4.79
CA GLY A 228 -5.24 8.62 4.13
C GLY A 228 -5.11 8.51 2.60
N PHE A 229 -4.64 7.37 2.08
CA PHE A 229 -4.56 7.13 0.63
C PHE A 229 -5.95 7.02 -0.01
N ALA A 230 -6.88 6.30 0.62
CA ALA A 230 -8.26 6.20 0.16
C ALA A 230 -8.98 7.55 0.24
N VAL A 231 -8.78 8.28 1.33
CA VAL A 231 -9.30 9.66 1.49
C VAL A 231 -8.75 10.58 0.40
N ASN A 232 -7.46 10.52 0.09
CA ASN A 232 -6.85 11.31 -0.98
C ASN A 232 -7.49 11.00 -2.34
N GLN A 233 -7.72 9.72 -2.67
CA GLN A 233 -8.40 9.32 -3.91
C GLN A 233 -9.85 9.82 -3.92
N PHE A 234 -10.59 9.64 -2.85
CA PHE A 234 -11.96 10.13 -2.73
C PHE A 234 -12.07 11.63 -2.97
N LEU A 235 -11.22 12.43 -2.30
CA LEU A 235 -11.20 13.90 -2.45
C LEU A 235 -10.84 14.32 -3.89
N GLN A 236 -9.96 13.56 -4.56
CA GLN A 236 -9.54 13.79 -5.95
C GLN A 236 -10.71 13.61 -6.92
N TYR A 237 -11.48 12.52 -6.78
CA TYR A 237 -12.64 12.26 -7.63
C TYR A 237 -13.85 13.15 -7.31
N ARG A 238 -13.99 13.58 -6.06
CA ARG A 238 -14.97 14.60 -5.64
C ARG A 238 -14.53 16.05 -5.92
N ARG A 239 -13.29 16.27 -6.37
CA ARG A 239 -12.70 17.59 -6.65
C ARG A 239 -12.84 18.58 -5.51
N VAL A 240 -12.63 18.15 -4.27
CA VAL A 240 -12.78 18.98 -3.08
C VAL A 240 -11.58 19.92 -2.92
N GLY A 241 -11.81 21.22 -2.84
CA GLY A 241 -10.77 22.21 -2.58
C GLY A 241 -9.55 22.09 -3.51
N PRO A 242 -8.31 21.93 -2.98
CA PRO A 242 -7.10 21.80 -3.80
C PRO A 242 -7.05 20.54 -4.68
N TRP A 243 -7.79 19.49 -4.31
CA TRP A 243 -7.90 18.24 -5.09
C TRP A 243 -8.63 18.39 -6.42
N ARG A 244 -9.13 19.60 -6.75
CA ARG A 244 -9.55 19.93 -8.12
C ARG A 244 -8.42 19.78 -9.12
N SER A 245 -7.18 19.93 -8.66
CA SER A 245 -5.98 19.65 -9.44
C SER A 245 -5.52 18.22 -9.22
N TYR A 246 -5.47 17.40 -10.28
CA TYR A 246 -4.92 16.06 -10.23
C TYR A 246 -3.47 16.04 -9.73
N VAL A 247 -2.67 17.04 -10.16
CA VAL A 247 -1.27 17.21 -9.74
C VAL A 247 -1.14 17.45 -8.23
N PHE A 248 -2.12 18.15 -7.62
CA PHE A 248 -2.13 18.32 -6.17
C PHE A 248 -2.33 16.98 -5.46
N GLY A 249 -3.32 16.18 -5.88
CA GLY A 249 -3.56 14.85 -5.34
C GLY A 249 -2.36 13.92 -5.53
N GLU A 250 -1.65 14.03 -6.67
CA GLU A 250 -0.40 13.31 -6.91
C GLU A 250 0.69 13.69 -5.91
N GLY A 251 0.87 14.99 -5.64
CA GLY A 251 1.78 15.48 -4.60
C GLY A 251 1.39 14.98 -3.21
N ALA A 252 0.10 14.90 -2.91
CA ALA A 252 -0.40 14.34 -1.64
C ALA A 252 -0.10 12.84 -1.52
N TYR A 253 -0.22 12.04 -2.59
CA TYR A 253 0.22 10.64 -2.59
C TYR A 253 1.71 10.49 -2.30
N ILE A 254 2.57 11.31 -2.91
CA ILE A 254 4.01 11.30 -2.64
C ILE A 254 4.28 11.62 -1.17
N ALA A 255 3.62 12.64 -0.62
CA ALA A 255 3.78 13.04 0.78
C ALA A 255 3.27 11.97 1.75
N LEU A 256 2.10 11.36 1.49
CA LEU A 256 1.56 10.26 2.30
C LEU A 256 2.49 9.05 2.29
N SER A 257 3.00 8.66 1.12
CA SER A 257 3.95 7.55 1.00
C SER A 257 5.22 7.81 1.81
N PHE A 258 5.76 9.03 1.68
CA PHE A 258 6.94 9.46 2.42
C PHE A 258 6.72 9.39 3.95
N VAL A 259 5.63 9.98 4.44
CA VAL A 259 5.33 10.00 5.89
C VAL A 259 5.04 8.61 6.42
N ALA A 260 4.20 7.81 5.74
CA ALA A 260 3.84 6.48 6.19
C ALA A 260 5.05 5.54 6.30
N LYS A 261 5.92 5.54 5.29
CA LYS A 261 7.13 4.71 5.28
C LYS A 261 8.14 5.15 6.33
N THR A 262 8.37 6.47 6.46
CA THR A 262 9.25 7.02 7.49
C THR A 262 8.76 6.67 8.89
N LEU A 263 7.48 6.85 9.14
CA LEU A 263 6.86 6.51 10.42
C LEU A 263 7.07 5.04 10.78
N LEU A 264 6.76 4.14 9.84
CA LEU A 264 6.90 2.70 10.05
C LEU A 264 8.37 2.33 10.32
N ILE A 265 9.32 2.85 9.55
CA ILE A 265 10.76 2.62 9.75
C ILE A 265 11.18 2.96 11.18
N TRP A 266 10.85 4.17 11.65
CA TRP A 266 11.26 4.61 12.97
C TRP A 266 10.53 3.92 14.10
N GLN A 267 9.26 3.58 13.92
CA GLN A 267 8.49 2.83 14.91
C GLN A 267 9.05 1.40 15.07
N VAL A 268 9.39 0.74 13.98
CA VAL A 268 10.06 -0.57 14.04
C VAL A 268 11.41 -0.43 14.73
N TYR A 269 12.24 0.53 14.32
CA TYR A 269 13.54 0.74 14.96
C TYR A 269 13.44 0.91 16.47
N PHE A 270 12.66 1.89 16.94
CA PHE A 270 12.50 2.15 18.38
C PHE A 270 11.80 1.02 19.14
N GLY A 271 11.00 0.22 18.47
CA GLY A 271 10.32 -0.95 19.04
C GLY A 271 11.24 -2.17 19.19
N THR A 272 12.26 -2.31 18.34
CA THR A 272 13.13 -3.51 18.28
C THR A 272 14.51 -3.33 18.88
N VAL A 273 14.95 -2.10 19.16
CA VAL A 273 16.27 -1.75 19.73
C VAL A 273 16.30 -1.86 21.27
N ARG A 274 15.63 -2.83 21.86
CA ARG A 274 15.65 -3.02 23.32
C ARG A 274 16.56 -4.16 23.75
#